data_590665334181003424634b08eb3b76ef
#
_entry.id   590665334181003424634b08eb3b76ef
#
_cell.length_a   1.000
_cell.length_b   1.000
_cell.length_c   1.000
_cell.angle_alpha   90.00
_cell.angle_beta   90.00
_cell.angle_gamma   90.00
#
_symmetry.space_group_name_H-M   'P 1'
#
loop_
_entity.id
_entity.type
_entity.pdbx_description
1 polymer ?
#
loop_
_entity_poly.entity_id
_entity_poly.type
_entity_poly.pdbx_seq_one_letter_code
_entity_poly.pdbx_strand_id
1 'polypeptide(L)'
;MEICDYPSKCLVQNPVGKNKEIKMRRLGWFVGWILLNISSHIATSPTSWALDKSVDRQGIDARVLQKPPYNLTGKNVFIGQVELSRPTRFAVDKISNKLLQIDRAIVQPYEVFFRDGKAIPNKNLDDHSAQVAAVIISQDKIRRGIAPDAKLLSSAYSQRRQDGQPEACLAAQYVARQYNSTVRAINFSFGELLSEDPRPKPLLDGNALLTLCVDWVSNNYNTLPIVAGNQGKGGIPIPTDLYNGFTVGFTREVDGIYRQVDRGNLIDEPFIDRNDNGKYDQGEVFSDLNKDGKWTAGVESPIDGRRSLALLAPGNNLKLPTLQSKFKNVNGSSFAAPHVIGTIALLHEYANRQVEAGNWSIDARRHELIKAILINSADKIQDQGDGKILGMSKTILDAFGKTWIDTEAYTSRNIPLSRHLGAGQLNAHRAFLQYQAGQQLPTSPENKSLENIKAIGWDTNIVEVDKYQDYIFAKSLEADSYISATLTWDRQVKLNDKNGNGLFDIGESFTDEGFNKLELYLMRSQDTDISQSIWSSVSQVDNLQHIFIKIPTTDKYKLRVVFKSPQKNSPSQRYGLAWWAKS
;
A
#
# COMPACT_ATOMS: atom_id res chain seq x y z
N MET A 1 15.24 0.68 18.62
CA MET A 1 15.54 -0.42 17.72
C MET A 1 16.46 0.10 16.63
N GLU A 2 17.72 -0.18 16.74
CA GLU A 2 18.67 0.17 15.68
C GLU A 2 18.43 -0.76 14.50
N ILE A 3 18.00 -0.18 13.38
CA ILE A 3 18.01 -0.87 12.09
C ILE A 3 19.48 -0.94 11.67
N CYS A 4 20.09 -2.12 11.76
CA CYS A 4 21.46 -2.33 11.30
C CYS A 4 21.57 -2.01 9.82
N ASP A 5 22.33 -0.96 9.50
CA ASP A 5 22.90 -0.71 8.18
C ASP A 5 23.98 -1.77 7.89
N TYR A 6 23.86 -2.47 6.79
CA TYR A 6 24.91 -3.30 6.24
C TYR A 6 25.91 -2.44 5.45
N PRO A 7 27.24 -2.70 5.47
CA PRO A 7 27.93 -3.92 5.83
C PRO A 7 29.13 -3.72 6.78
N SER A 8 29.46 -4.73 7.53
CA SER A 8 30.78 -5.18 7.95
C SER A 8 30.99 -5.41 9.44
N LYS A 9 31.28 -6.70 9.74
CA LYS A 9 32.02 -7.24 10.88
C LYS A 9 31.31 -7.36 12.22
N CYS A 10 30.65 -8.50 12.42
CA CYS A 10 30.59 -9.14 13.72
C CYS A 10 31.79 -10.08 13.86
N LEU A 11 32.74 -9.72 14.71
CA LEU A 11 33.79 -10.58 15.15
C LEU A 11 33.28 -11.55 16.24
N VAL A 12 33.19 -12.81 15.89
CA VAL A 12 33.05 -13.89 16.89
C VAL A 12 34.43 -14.18 17.42
N GLN A 13 34.67 -13.90 18.68
CA GLN A 13 35.82 -14.40 19.39
C GLN A 13 35.61 -15.89 19.71
N ASN A 14 36.48 -16.73 19.17
CA ASN A 14 36.70 -18.05 19.70
C ASN A 14 38.14 -18.17 20.24
N PRO A 15 38.34 -18.78 21.36
CA PRO A 15 39.65 -18.85 21.99
C PRO A 15 40.42 -20.12 21.58
N VAL A 16 41.75 -19.94 21.53
CA VAL A 16 42.83 -20.94 21.71
C VAL A 16 43.23 -21.84 20.53
N GLY A 17 44.46 -21.61 20.08
CA GLY A 17 45.35 -22.70 19.81
C GLY A 17 46.14 -22.78 18.52
N LYS A 18 47.40 -22.31 18.59
CA LYS A 18 48.62 -22.79 17.92
C LYS A 18 48.91 -22.42 16.45
N ASN A 19 49.95 -21.58 16.36
CA ASN A 19 50.80 -21.30 15.20
C ASN A 19 51.40 -22.56 14.55
N LYS A 20 51.39 -22.60 13.23
CA LYS A 20 52.40 -23.28 12.42
C LYS A 20 52.70 -22.46 11.17
N GLU A 21 53.93 -21.93 11.12
CA GLU A 21 54.55 -21.38 9.92
C GLU A 21 54.82 -22.47 8.89
N ILE A 22 54.54 -22.22 7.63
CA ILE A 22 55.08 -23.00 6.50
C ILE A 22 55.70 -22.03 5.49
N LYS A 23 57.01 -22.27 5.28
CA LYS A 23 57.92 -21.55 4.42
C LYS A 23 57.54 -21.62 2.92
N MET A 24 57.67 -20.49 2.23
CA MET A 24 57.70 -20.40 0.78
C MET A 24 59.01 -21.04 0.22
N ARG A 25 58.88 -21.83 -0.83
CA ARG A 25 59.95 -22.14 -1.77
C ARG A 25 59.65 -21.54 -3.15
N ARG A 26 60.58 -20.75 -3.67
CA ARG A 26 60.65 -20.22 -5.02
C ARG A 26 61.13 -21.28 -6.00
N LEU A 27 60.56 -21.36 -7.20
CA LEU A 27 61.15 -21.77 -8.51
C LEU A 27 60.14 -21.33 -9.56
N GLY A 28 60.39 -20.49 -10.54
CA GLY A 28 61.38 -20.66 -11.63
C GLY A 28 60.61 -20.45 -12.92
N TRP A 29 60.92 -19.43 -13.65
CA TRP A 29 60.51 -18.93 -14.96
C TRP A 29 60.07 -19.97 -16.01
N PHE A 30 58.91 -19.68 -16.71
CA PHE A 30 58.76 -19.94 -18.13
C PHE A 30 57.84 -18.87 -18.77
N VAL A 31 58.33 -18.22 -19.81
CA VAL A 31 57.63 -17.20 -20.62
C VAL A 31 56.74 -17.94 -21.63
N GLY A 32 55.46 -17.68 -21.63
CA GLY A 32 54.54 -18.10 -22.66
C GLY A 32 53.53 -16.98 -22.93
N TRP A 33 53.63 -16.33 -24.07
CA TRP A 33 52.65 -15.34 -24.53
C TRP A 33 51.33 -16.03 -24.86
N ILE A 34 50.32 -15.84 -24.06
CA ILE A 34 48.93 -16.10 -24.39
C ILE A 34 48.22 -14.76 -24.36
N LEU A 35 47.82 -14.25 -25.51
CA LEU A 35 46.86 -13.14 -25.65
C LEU A 35 45.51 -13.61 -25.09
N LEU A 36 45.21 -13.31 -23.84
CA LEU A 36 43.88 -13.39 -23.30
C LEU A 36 43.18 -12.06 -23.63
N ASN A 37 42.19 -12.13 -24.53
CA ASN A 37 41.16 -11.12 -24.66
C ASN A 37 40.41 -11.04 -23.32
N ILE A 38 40.77 -10.10 -22.46
CA ILE A 38 40.00 -9.71 -21.32
C ILE A 38 38.88 -8.82 -21.85
N SER A 39 37.75 -9.43 -22.20
CA SER A 39 36.47 -8.72 -22.26
C SER A 39 36.20 -8.20 -20.86
N SER A 40 36.54 -6.95 -20.61
CA SER A 40 36.13 -6.22 -19.42
C SER A 40 34.59 -6.15 -19.44
N HIS A 41 33.93 -7.11 -18.81
CA HIS A 41 32.58 -6.89 -18.34
C HIS A 41 32.67 -5.77 -17.31
N ILE A 42 32.49 -4.55 -17.77
CA ILE A 42 32.12 -3.45 -16.91
C ILE A 42 30.80 -3.88 -16.30
N ALA A 43 30.83 -4.41 -15.07
CA ALA A 43 29.66 -4.53 -14.24
C ALA A 43 29.13 -3.10 -14.06
N THR A 44 28.20 -2.70 -14.90
CA THR A 44 27.46 -1.46 -14.72
C THR A 44 26.74 -1.63 -13.37
N SER A 45 27.24 -0.94 -12.36
CA SER A 45 26.51 -0.79 -11.10
C SER A 45 25.07 -0.41 -11.46
N PRO A 46 24.05 -1.06 -10.91
CA PRO A 46 22.68 -0.71 -11.24
C PRO A 46 22.51 0.78 -11.02
N THR A 47 22.17 1.51 -12.08
CA THR A 47 21.97 2.96 -12.03
C THR A 47 20.92 3.24 -10.96
N SER A 48 21.28 4.03 -9.94
CA SER A 48 20.35 4.36 -8.87
C SER A 48 19.13 5.05 -9.46
N TRP A 49 17.95 4.59 -9.11
CA TRP A 49 16.72 5.23 -9.51
C TRP A 49 16.63 6.59 -8.81
N ALA A 50 16.67 7.65 -9.55
CA ALA A 50 16.28 8.94 -9.01
C ALA A 50 14.77 8.87 -8.70
N LEU A 51 14.31 9.59 -7.66
CA LEU A 51 12.88 9.76 -7.37
C LEU A 51 12.08 10.11 -8.64
N ASP A 52 12.71 10.85 -9.56
CA ASP A 52 12.13 11.22 -10.85
C ASP A 52 11.64 10.00 -11.65
N LYS A 53 12.44 8.94 -11.78
CA LYS A 53 12.05 7.72 -12.51
C LYS A 53 10.89 6.98 -11.85
N SER A 54 10.84 6.95 -10.50
CA SER A 54 9.75 6.27 -9.80
C SER A 54 8.41 7.01 -9.92
N VAL A 55 8.44 8.31 -10.14
CA VAL A 55 7.26 9.18 -10.30
C VAL A 55 6.82 9.29 -11.75
N ASP A 56 7.74 9.15 -12.71
CA ASP A 56 7.49 9.24 -14.14
C ASP A 56 6.87 7.95 -14.73
N ARG A 57 6.72 7.89 -16.04
CA ARG A 57 6.13 6.76 -16.80
C ARG A 57 6.79 5.42 -16.47
N GLN A 58 8.09 5.40 -16.20
CA GLN A 58 8.80 4.20 -15.77
C GLN A 58 8.36 3.71 -14.38
N GLY A 59 7.89 4.59 -13.50
CA GLY A 59 7.38 4.27 -12.17
C GLY A 59 5.86 4.20 -12.14
N ILE A 60 5.24 5.20 -11.50
CA ILE A 60 3.78 5.24 -11.29
C ILE A 60 3.03 6.15 -12.28
N ASP A 61 3.72 6.75 -13.23
CA ASP A 61 3.16 7.69 -14.24
C ASP A 61 2.42 8.90 -13.63
N ALA A 62 2.87 9.40 -12.49
CA ALA A 62 2.26 10.57 -11.85
C ALA A 62 2.74 11.90 -12.46
N ARG A 63 3.91 11.92 -13.11
CA ARG A 63 4.51 13.15 -13.63
C ARG A 63 3.66 13.82 -14.71
N VAL A 64 2.90 13.05 -15.49
CA VAL A 64 1.98 13.56 -16.48
C VAL A 64 0.87 14.41 -15.84
N LEU A 65 0.42 14.05 -14.66
CA LEU A 65 -0.62 14.78 -13.94
C LEU A 65 -0.16 16.14 -13.43
N GLN A 66 1.15 16.33 -13.21
CA GLN A 66 1.71 17.61 -12.79
C GLN A 66 1.82 18.64 -13.94
N LYS A 67 1.63 18.20 -15.19
CA LYS A 67 1.74 19.01 -16.40
C LYS A 67 0.36 19.40 -16.96
N PRO A 68 0.30 20.42 -17.87
CA PRO A 68 -0.93 20.68 -18.62
C PRO A 68 -1.39 19.44 -19.40
N PRO A 69 -2.68 19.20 -19.52
CA PRO A 69 -3.79 20.07 -19.08
C PRO A 69 -4.19 19.90 -17.61
N TYR A 70 -3.65 18.92 -16.89
CA TYR A 70 -4.11 18.53 -15.55
C TYR A 70 -3.65 19.49 -14.45
N ASN A 71 -2.36 19.84 -14.41
CA ASN A 71 -1.75 20.75 -13.44
C ASN A 71 -2.12 20.39 -11.98
N LEU A 72 -1.99 19.10 -11.63
CA LEU A 72 -2.25 18.58 -10.29
C LEU A 72 -0.93 18.46 -9.52
N THR A 73 -0.87 19.05 -8.35
CA THR A 73 0.33 19.07 -7.50
C THR A 73 0.01 18.77 -6.03
N GLY A 74 -1.24 18.37 -5.73
CA GLY A 74 -1.74 18.15 -4.37
C GLY A 74 -2.18 19.45 -3.68
N LYS A 75 -2.35 20.55 -4.43
CA LYS A 75 -2.65 21.88 -3.89
C LYS A 75 -3.90 21.87 -3.02
N ASN A 76 -3.80 22.44 -1.82
CA ASN A 76 -4.86 22.54 -0.82
C ASN A 76 -5.39 21.19 -0.30
N VAL A 77 -4.68 20.09 -0.50
CA VAL A 77 -5.02 18.79 0.07
C VAL A 77 -4.19 18.54 1.32
N PHE A 78 -4.84 18.21 2.43
CA PHE A 78 -4.18 17.76 3.65
C PHE A 78 -4.00 16.26 3.61
N ILE A 79 -2.77 15.82 3.92
CA ILE A 79 -2.37 14.42 4.07
C ILE A 79 -1.49 14.26 5.31
N GLY A 80 -1.45 13.07 5.88
CA GLY A 80 -0.74 12.77 7.10
C GLY A 80 0.46 11.85 6.88
N GLN A 81 1.39 11.91 7.82
CA GLN A 81 2.48 10.96 8.01
C GLN A 81 2.66 10.72 9.50
N VAL A 82 2.61 9.46 9.92
CA VAL A 82 2.91 9.02 11.28
C VAL A 82 4.11 8.09 11.22
N GLU A 83 5.15 8.40 12.00
CA GLU A 83 6.43 7.70 12.01
C GLU A 83 7.00 7.65 13.43
N LEU A 84 8.04 6.82 13.64
CA LEU A 84 8.79 6.85 14.90
C LEU A 84 9.34 8.26 15.20
N SER A 85 9.82 8.89 14.15
CA SER A 85 10.37 10.25 14.17
C SER A 85 9.69 11.11 13.10
N ARG A 86 10.12 12.35 12.93
CA ARG A 86 9.55 13.30 11.98
C ARG A 86 10.61 13.96 11.09
N PRO A 87 10.24 14.46 9.92
CA PRO A 87 11.09 15.36 9.16
C PRO A 87 11.26 16.68 9.90
N THR A 88 12.26 17.45 9.49
CA THR A 88 12.43 18.81 9.98
C THR A 88 11.39 19.76 9.41
N ARG A 89 11.08 20.80 10.21
CA ARG A 89 10.32 21.95 9.75
C ARG A 89 11.00 23.25 10.14
N PHE A 90 11.27 24.10 9.18
CA PHE A 90 12.03 25.33 9.34
C PHE A 90 11.50 26.27 10.45
N ALA A 91 10.19 26.41 10.59
CA ALA A 91 9.58 27.27 11.59
C ALA A 91 9.69 26.72 13.03
N VAL A 92 9.97 25.42 13.18
CA VAL A 92 10.04 24.72 14.48
C VAL A 92 11.49 24.42 14.85
N ASP A 93 12.28 23.91 13.90
CA ASP A 93 13.63 23.43 14.15
C ASP A 93 14.65 24.52 13.85
N LYS A 94 15.48 24.82 14.83
CA LYS A 94 16.54 25.82 14.71
C LYS A 94 17.84 25.14 14.29
N ILE A 95 18.47 25.68 13.26
CA ILE A 95 19.79 25.24 12.82
C ILE A 95 20.82 25.89 13.75
N SER A 96 21.04 25.28 14.90
CA SER A 96 22.11 25.68 15.80
C SER A 96 23.39 24.84 15.67
N ASN A 97 23.33 23.73 14.92
CA ASN A 97 24.44 22.79 14.74
C ASN A 97 24.73 22.52 13.26
N LYS A 98 26.02 22.42 12.92
CA LYS A 98 26.52 21.99 11.60
C LYS A 98 25.99 20.62 11.11
N LEU A 99 25.29 19.88 11.97
CA LEU A 99 24.69 18.57 11.68
C LEU A 99 23.33 18.64 10.96
N LEU A 100 22.65 19.77 11.00
CA LEU A 100 21.32 19.96 10.37
C LEU A 100 21.43 20.98 9.23
N GLN A 101 22.25 20.72 8.24
CA GLN A 101 22.27 21.48 6.99
C GLN A 101 21.15 20.98 6.07
N ILE A 102 19.91 21.23 6.46
CA ILE A 102 18.78 20.89 5.61
C ILE A 102 18.74 21.94 4.51
N ASP A 103 18.76 21.47 3.29
CA ASP A 103 18.37 22.31 2.16
C ASP A 103 16.87 22.59 2.32
N ARG A 104 16.58 23.77 2.88
CA ARG A 104 15.26 24.25 3.29
C ARG A 104 14.25 24.27 2.17
N ALA A 105 14.71 24.17 0.93
CA ALA A 105 13.87 24.20 -0.25
C ALA A 105 13.31 22.82 -0.63
N ILE A 106 13.89 21.71 -0.15
CA ILE A 106 13.56 20.38 -0.71
C ILE A 106 12.36 19.74 -0.03
N VAL A 107 12.31 19.67 1.31
CA VAL A 107 11.22 18.98 2.04
C VAL A 107 10.76 19.85 3.20
N GLN A 108 9.54 20.38 3.07
CA GLN A 108 8.94 21.24 4.10
C GLN A 108 7.52 20.77 4.42
N PRO A 109 7.31 19.96 5.47
CA PRO A 109 5.98 19.64 5.95
C PRO A 109 5.18 20.89 6.28
N TYR A 110 3.88 20.86 6.08
CA TYR A 110 3.01 21.97 6.43
C TYR A 110 2.98 22.19 7.95
N GLU A 111 2.85 21.09 8.72
CA GLU A 111 3.00 21.08 10.18
C GLU A 111 3.69 19.80 10.67
N VAL A 112 4.29 19.90 11.86
CA VAL A 112 4.92 18.76 12.53
C VAL A 112 4.46 18.70 13.99
N PHE A 113 4.28 17.46 14.48
CA PHE A 113 3.74 17.15 15.79
C PHE A 113 4.58 16.11 16.52
N PHE A 114 4.29 15.95 17.80
CA PHE A 114 4.72 14.82 18.60
C PHE A 114 3.49 14.25 19.31
N ARG A 115 3.09 13.01 18.92
CA ARG A 115 1.85 12.38 19.37
C ARG A 115 0.63 13.27 19.12
N ASP A 116 -0.06 13.65 20.18
CA ASP A 116 -1.25 14.50 20.23
C ASP A 116 -0.96 15.99 20.53
N GLY A 117 0.29 16.41 20.36
CA GLY A 117 0.73 17.76 20.72
C GLY A 117 1.75 18.38 19.76
N LYS A 118 2.23 19.55 20.15
CA LYS A 118 3.24 20.28 19.38
C LYS A 118 4.59 19.56 19.35
N ALA A 119 5.25 19.58 18.20
CA ALA A 119 6.60 19.05 18.08
C ALA A 119 7.59 19.82 18.95
N ILE A 120 8.51 19.08 19.60
CA ILE A 120 9.61 19.68 20.37
C ILE A 120 10.72 20.09 19.39
N PRO A 121 11.20 21.34 19.43
CA PRO A 121 12.26 21.80 18.54
C PRO A 121 13.50 20.92 18.59
N ASN A 122 14.03 20.55 17.42
CA ASN A 122 15.23 19.71 17.24
C ASN A 122 15.17 18.32 17.91
N LYS A 123 13.96 17.82 18.18
CA LYS A 123 13.75 16.47 18.75
C LYS A 123 12.97 15.57 17.78
N ASN A 124 13.16 14.27 17.92
CA ASN A 124 12.47 13.24 17.14
C ASN A 124 12.66 13.43 15.63
N LEU A 125 13.89 13.70 15.20
CA LEU A 125 14.26 13.91 13.79
C LEU A 125 15.05 12.72 13.29
N ASP A 126 14.71 12.20 12.10
CA ASP A 126 15.53 11.21 11.42
C ASP A 126 15.50 11.34 9.89
N ASP A 127 16.45 10.66 9.24
CA ASP A 127 16.57 10.63 7.79
C ASP A 127 15.38 9.88 7.16
N HIS A 128 14.88 8.81 7.81
CA HIS A 128 13.83 7.96 7.25
C HIS A 128 12.53 8.74 7.05
N SER A 129 12.06 9.43 8.08
CA SER A 129 10.84 10.24 7.99
C SER A 129 10.97 11.41 7.00
N ALA A 130 12.17 12.00 6.89
CA ALA A 130 12.46 13.02 5.88
C ALA A 130 12.44 12.46 4.45
N GLN A 131 12.94 11.24 4.26
CA GLN A 131 12.94 10.55 2.97
C GLN A 131 11.54 10.13 2.54
N VAL A 132 10.72 9.63 3.47
CA VAL A 132 9.29 9.34 3.23
C VAL A 132 8.55 10.60 2.79
N ALA A 133 8.71 11.70 3.54
CA ALA A 133 8.15 13.00 3.17
C ALA A 133 8.64 13.50 1.79
N ALA A 134 9.91 13.25 1.46
CA ALA A 134 10.49 13.66 0.17
C ALA A 134 9.81 13.00 -1.02
N VAL A 135 9.43 11.73 -0.94
CA VAL A 135 8.68 11.05 -2.00
C VAL A 135 7.37 11.80 -2.31
N ILE A 136 6.74 12.35 -1.27
CA ILE A 136 5.44 13.02 -1.41
C ILE A 136 5.61 14.47 -1.86
N ILE A 137 6.37 15.27 -1.10
CA ILE A 137 6.34 16.74 -1.18
C ILE A 137 7.67 17.38 -1.61
N SER A 138 8.66 16.63 -2.08
CA SER A 138 9.93 17.23 -2.50
C SER A 138 9.74 18.34 -3.54
N GLN A 139 10.36 19.51 -3.27
CA GLN A 139 10.42 20.66 -4.19
C GLN A 139 11.69 20.68 -5.05
N ASP A 140 12.54 19.65 -4.94
CA ASP A 140 13.74 19.53 -5.77
C ASP A 140 13.36 19.49 -7.26
N LYS A 141 14.08 20.23 -8.11
CA LYS A 141 13.75 20.35 -9.54
C LYS A 141 13.92 19.03 -10.30
N ILE A 142 14.88 18.21 -9.89
CA ILE A 142 15.19 16.92 -10.51
C ILE A 142 14.44 15.79 -9.81
N ARG A 143 14.33 15.85 -8.47
CA ARG A 143 13.71 14.83 -7.61
C ARG A 143 12.42 15.36 -7.01
N ARG A 144 11.59 15.94 -7.85
CA ARG A 144 10.31 16.51 -7.43
C ARG A 144 9.38 15.41 -6.92
N GLY A 145 8.73 15.64 -5.79
CA GLY A 145 7.75 14.73 -5.22
C GLY A 145 6.50 14.56 -6.08
N ILE A 146 5.66 13.63 -5.68
CA ILE A 146 4.42 13.29 -6.40
C ILE A 146 3.39 14.40 -6.25
N ALA A 147 3.24 14.93 -5.03
CA ALA A 147 2.29 15.99 -4.70
C ALA A 147 3.02 17.14 -3.97
N PRO A 148 3.88 17.90 -4.68
CA PRO A 148 4.79 18.85 -4.05
C PRO A 148 4.08 20.00 -3.32
N ASP A 149 2.85 20.32 -3.67
CA ASP A 149 2.06 21.40 -3.05
C ASP A 149 1.02 20.88 -2.04
N ALA A 150 1.05 19.57 -1.72
CA ALA A 150 0.21 19.01 -0.68
C ALA A 150 0.63 19.50 0.72
N LYS A 151 -0.35 19.66 1.59
CA LYS A 151 -0.16 20.07 2.99
C LYS A 151 0.11 18.83 3.85
N LEU A 152 1.38 18.43 3.95
CA LEU A 152 1.79 17.28 4.76
C LEU A 152 1.82 17.65 6.24
N LEU A 153 1.07 16.90 7.04
CA LEU A 153 1.05 16.92 8.50
C LEU A 153 1.83 15.72 9.01
N SER A 154 2.94 15.92 9.71
CA SER A 154 3.80 14.81 10.16
C SER A 154 3.89 14.74 11.66
N SER A 155 3.55 13.59 12.25
CA SER A 155 3.68 13.33 13.67
C SER A 155 4.70 12.23 13.96
N ALA A 156 5.61 12.53 14.91
CA ALA A 156 6.45 11.53 15.55
C ALA A 156 5.72 10.95 16.75
N TYR A 157 5.77 9.62 16.94
CA TYR A 157 5.14 9.04 18.12
C TYR A 157 6.14 8.48 19.14
N SER A 158 7.34 8.12 18.73
CA SER A 158 8.30 7.43 19.58
C SER A 158 9.34 8.38 20.18
N GLN A 159 9.58 8.25 21.46
CA GLN A 159 10.65 8.90 22.20
C GLN A 159 11.49 7.88 22.99
N ARG A 160 10.92 6.75 23.34
CA ARG A 160 11.52 5.71 24.16
C ARG A 160 11.33 4.34 23.50
N ARG A 161 12.16 3.39 23.88
CA ARG A 161 12.10 2.03 23.36
C ARG A 161 10.80 1.27 23.66
N GLN A 162 10.07 1.69 24.73
CA GLN A 162 8.80 1.11 25.13
C GLN A 162 7.58 1.80 24.48
N ASP A 163 7.77 2.89 23.74
CA ASP A 163 6.68 3.54 23.00
C ASP A 163 6.27 2.64 21.84
N GLY A 164 4.97 2.42 21.65
CA GLY A 164 4.45 1.46 20.68
C GLY A 164 3.07 1.80 20.17
N GLN A 165 2.21 0.79 20.07
CA GLN A 165 0.88 0.89 19.46
C GLN A 165 0.00 2.01 20.04
N PRO A 166 -0.05 2.23 21.38
CA PRO A 166 -0.88 3.31 21.94
C PRO A 166 -0.43 4.70 21.49
N GLU A 167 0.88 4.96 21.49
CA GLU A 167 1.44 6.25 21.08
C GLU A 167 1.29 6.50 19.58
N ALA A 168 1.41 5.46 18.77
CA ALA A 168 1.15 5.53 17.33
C ALA A 168 -0.34 5.80 17.05
N CYS A 169 -1.25 5.22 17.83
CA CYS A 169 -2.68 5.49 17.78
C CYS A 169 -3.01 6.95 18.10
N LEU A 170 -2.45 7.51 19.20
CA LEU A 170 -2.61 8.93 19.53
C LEU A 170 -2.17 9.82 18.37
N ALA A 171 -1.00 9.55 17.80
CA ALA A 171 -0.47 10.33 16.68
C ALA A 171 -1.38 10.24 15.44
N ALA A 172 -1.89 9.04 15.12
CA ALA A 172 -2.79 8.83 13.99
C ALA A 172 -4.10 9.58 14.15
N GLN A 173 -4.74 9.45 15.32
CA GLN A 173 -5.96 10.19 15.67
C GLN A 173 -5.73 11.69 15.62
N TYR A 174 -4.63 12.17 16.20
CA TYR A 174 -4.33 13.61 16.25
C TYR A 174 -4.15 14.20 14.86
N VAL A 175 -3.40 13.53 13.98
CA VAL A 175 -3.22 13.94 12.58
C VAL A 175 -4.55 13.92 11.83
N ALA A 176 -5.35 12.86 11.97
CA ALA A 176 -6.62 12.71 11.26
C ALA A 176 -7.64 13.83 11.55
N ARG A 177 -7.67 14.30 12.80
CA ARG A 177 -8.62 15.36 13.25
C ARG A 177 -8.20 16.77 12.88
N GLN A 178 -6.97 16.98 12.39
CA GLN A 178 -6.53 18.34 12.03
C GLN A 178 -7.40 18.94 10.93
N TYR A 179 -7.51 20.26 10.92
CA TYR A 179 -8.25 21.00 9.90
C TYR A 179 -9.68 20.49 9.67
N ASN A 180 -10.43 20.27 10.77
CA ASN A 180 -11.81 19.77 10.76
C ASN A 180 -11.92 18.41 10.03
N SER A 181 -10.98 17.49 10.28
CA SER A 181 -10.95 16.13 9.72
C SER A 181 -10.93 16.13 8.18
N THR A 182 -10.16 17.04 7.58
CA THR A 182 -9.99 17.09 6.13
C THR A 182 -8.71 16.40 5.64
N VAL A 183 -8.01 15.69 6.52
CA VAL A 183 -6.84 14.86 6.17
C VAL A 183 -7.31 13.62 5.41
N ARG A 184 -6.91 13.48 4.15
CA ARG A 184 -7.49 12.49 3.22
C ARG A 184 -6.84 11.11 3.29
N ALA A 185 -5.58 11.07 3.66
CA ALA A 185 -4.88 9.81 3.88
C ALA A 185 -3.73 10.02 4.88
N ILE A 186 -3.31 8.96 5.57
CA ILE A 186 -2.18 8.98 6.50
C ILE A 186 -1.23 7.84 6.15
N ASN A 187 0.05 8.18 5.96
CA ASN A 187 1.12 7.24 5.71
C ASN A 187 1.71 6.69 7.01
N PHE A 188 1.87 5.37 7.08
CA PHE A 188 2.53 4.64 8.15
C PHE A 188 3.67 3.82 7.52
N SER A 189 4.88 4.40 7.50
CA SER A 189 6.06 3.70 6.95
C SER A 189 6.86 3.00 8.05
N PHE A 190 6.17 2.49 9.03
CA PHE A 190 6.72 1.67 10.10
C PHE A 190 5.78 0.49 10.39
N GLY A 191 6.22 -0.39 11.26
CA GLY A 191 5.38 -1.46 11.80
C GLY A 191 6.03 -2.04 13.04
N GLU A 192 5.23 -2.67 13.89
CA GLU A 192 5.67 -3.37 15.07
C GLU A 192 5.70 -4.87 14.82
N LEU A 193 6.71 -5.53 15.37
CA LEU A 193 6.82 -6.97 15.27
C LEU A 193 5.66 -7.64 16.00
N LEU A 194 5.18 -8.75 15.46
CA LEU A 194 4.13 -9.54 16.12
C LEU A 194 4.57 -9.98 17.53
N SER A 195 5.87 -10.24 17.73
CA SER A 195 6.45 -10.58 19.03
C SER A 195 6.41 -9.44 20.07
N GLU A 196 6.17 -8.21 19.65
CA GLU A 196 6.05 -7.03 20.52
C GLU A 196 4.58 -6.70 20.85
N ASP A 197 3.63 -7.38 20.23
CA ASP A 197 2.21 -7.26 20.56
C ASP A 197 1.97 -7.80 21.99
N PRO A 198 1.43 -6.97 22.90
CA PRO A 198 1.27 -7.34 24.30
C PRO A 198 0.13 -8.35 24.56
N ARG A 199 -0.65 -8.71 23.56
CA ARG A 199 -1.74 -9.68 23.72
C ARG A 199 -1.19 -11.07 24.12
N PRO A 200 -1.93 -11.85 24.93
CA PRO A 200 -1.47 -13.19 25.35
C PRO A 200 -1.21 -14.16 24.20
N LYS A 201 -1.91 -13.99 23.08
CA LYS A 201 -1.73 -14.73 21.83
C LYS A 201 -1.70 -13.73 20.67
N PRO A 202 -0.54 -13.18 20.36
CA PRO A 202 -0.42 -12.24 19.28
C PRO A 202 -0.57 -12.97 17.94
N LEU A 203 -1.57 -12.55 17.16
CA LEU A 203 -1.89 -13.08 15.83
C LEU A 203 -2.17 -11.93 14.87
N LEU A 204 -1.98 -12.17 13.59
CA LEU A 204 -2.41 -11.27 12.54
C LEU A 204 -3.90 -11.50 12.24
N ASP A 205 -4.73 -11.12 13.18
CA ASP A 205 -6.19 -11.32 13.18
C ASP A 205 -6.98 -10.03 13.00
N GLY A 206 -6.27 -8.91 12.80
CA GLY A 206 -6.88 -7.59 12.72
C GLY A 206 -7.19 -6.95 14.08
N ASN A 207 -6.81 -7.57 15.20
CA ASN A 207 -7.22 -7.16 16.54
C ASN A 207 -6.08 -6.56 17.38
N ALA A 208 -4.89 -6.37 16.85
CA ALA A 208 -3.87 -5.57 17.52
C ALA A 208 -4.39 -4.14 17.74
N LEU A 209 -3.99 -3.51 18.85
CA LEU A 209 -4.52 -2.19 19.23
C LEU A 209 -4.33 -1.17 18.10
N LEU A 210 -3.15 -1.11 17.50
CA LEU A 210 -2.87 -0.18 16.41
C LEU A 210 -3.69 -0.52 15.15
N THR A 211 -3.91 -1.80 14.83
CA THR A 211 -4.74 -2.21 13.70
C THR A 211 -6.19 -1.75 13.88
N LEU A 212 -6.77 -1.99 15.06
CA LEU A 212 -8.11 -1.52 15.39
C LEU A 212 -8.19 0.01 15.38
N CYS A 213 -7.17 0.67 15.92
CA CYS A 213 -7.09 2.13 15.95
C CYS A 213 -7.12 2.74 14.54
N VAL A 214 -6.28 2.26 13.62
CA VAL A 214 -6.22 2.85 12.27
C VAL A 214 -7.50 2.58 11.48
N ASP A 215 -8.16 1.45 11.68
CA ASP A 215 -9.48 1.18 11.10
C ASP A 215 -10.56 2.09 11.70
N TRP A 216 -10.53 2.33 13.02
CA TRP A 216 -11.41 3.28 13.69
C TRP A 216 -11.16 4.73 13.21
N VAL A 217 -9.91 5.13 13.06
CA VAL A 217 -9.52 6.44 12.51
C VAL A 217 -10.08 6.61 11.10
N SER A 218 -9.99 5.57 10.26
CA SER A 218 -10.56 5.58 8.90
C SER A 218 -12.08 5.83 8.91
N ASN A 219 -12.82 5.08 9.73
CA ASN A 219 -14.27 5.23 9.87
C ASN A 219 -14.68 6.64 10.32
N ASN A 220 -14.05 7.14 11.41
CA ASN A 220 -14.48 8.37 12.06
C ASN A 220 -14.09 9.64 11.32
N TYR A 221 -12.94 9.63 10.63
CA TYR A 221 -12.40 10.85 10.01
C TYR A 221 -12.37 10.80 8.49
N ASN A 222 -12.92 9.75 7.87
CA ASN A 222 -12.92 9.56 6.42
C ASN A 222 -11.53 9.77 5.82
N THR A 223 -10.53 9.11 6.41
CA THR A 223 -9.13 9.15 5.99
C THR A 223 -8.65 7.75 5.63
N LEU A 224 -7.82 7.62 4.61
CA LEU A 224 -7.32 6.34 4.13
C LEU A 224 -5.94 6.03 4.74
N PRO A 225 -5.82 5.03 5.63
CA PRO A 225 -4.52 4.57 6.13
C PRO A 225 -3.72 3.87 5.03
N ILE A 226 -2.46 4.25 4.86
CA ILE A 226 -1.51 3.67 3.91
C ILE A 226 -0.33 3.12 4.70
N VAL A 227 -0.21 1.81 4.75
CA VAL A 227 0.77 1.10 5.57
C VAL A 227 1.84 0.48 4.68
N ALA A 228 3.09 0.69 5.01
CA ALA A 228 4.20 -0.01 4.38
C ALA A 228 4.13 -1.50 4.74
N GLY A 229 3.96 -2.34 3.71
CA GLY A 229 3.90 -3.80 3.87
C GLY A 229 5.28 -4.41 3.86
N ASN A 230 5.38 -5.51 4.51
CA ASN A 230 6.44 -6.51 4.40
C ASN A 230 7.87 -6.01 4.19
N GLN A 231 8.55 -5.73 5.27
CA GLN A 231 9.99 -5.49 5.27
C GLN A 231 10.67 -6.21 6.41
N GLY A 232 11.61 -7.06 6.07
CA GLY A 232 12.55 -7.58 7.03
C GLY A 232 12.27 -9.00 7.48
N LYS A 233 13.16 -9.52 8.29
CA LYS A 233 13.08 -10.84 8.89
C LYS A 233 12.14 -10.79 10.09
N GLY A 234 11.20 -11.71 10.17
CA GLY A 234 10.49 -11.93 11.42
C GLY A 234 9.02 -11.54 11.43
N GLY A 235 8.32 -11.69 10.34
CA GLY A 235 6.87 -11.56 10.31
C GLY A 235 6.34 -10.23 9.77
N ILE A 236 5.04 -10.16 9.56
CA ILE A 236 4.36 -8.96 9.09
C ILE A 236 4.28 -7.96 10.23
N PRO A 237 4.73 -6.72 10.02
CA PRO A 237 4.58 -5.69 11.03
C PRO A 237 3.11 -5.30 11.20
N ILE A 238 2.68 -5.10 12.45
CA ILE A 238 1.41 -4.47 12.77
C ILE A 238 1.50 -3.00 12.33
N PRO A 239 0.52 -2.43 11.61
CA PRO A 239 -0.86 -2.88 11.37
C PRO A 239 -1.13 -3.37 9.94
N THR A 240 -0.28 -4.18 9.30
CA THR A 240 -0.50 -4.61 7.91
C THR A 240 -1.73 -5.52 7.73
N ASP A 241 -2.30 -5.99 8.81
CA ASP A 241 -3.54 -6.76 8.86
C ASP A 241 -4.81 -5.89 9.01
N LEU A 242 -4.72 -4.59 8.70
CA LEU A 242 -5.86 -3.66 8.70
C LEU A 242 -6.87 -4.00 7.60
N TYR A 243 -8.13 -3.58 7.80
CA TYR A 243 -9.22 -3.73 6.84
C TYR A 243 -9.49 -2.44 6.03
N ASN A 244 -9.54 -1.29 6.70
CA ASN A 244 -10.05 -0.04 6.12
C ASN A 244 -8.98 0.77 5.40
N GLY A 245 -7.80 0.21 5.18
CA GLY A 245 -6.68 0.89 4.54
C GLY A 245 -6.01 0.06 3.44
N PHE A 246 -4.78 0.44 3.16
CA PHE A 246 -3.89 -0.20 2.19
C PHE A 246 -2.62 -0.72 2.84
N THR A 247 -2.23 -1.93 2.48
CA THR A 247 -0.85 -2.40 2.67
C THR A 247 -0.13 -2.35 1.33
N VAL A 248 1.03 -1.70 1.29
CA VAL A 248 1.79 -1.43 0.07
C VAL A 248 3.12 -2.17 0.09
N GLY A 249 3.31 -3.09 -0.84
CA GLY A 249 4.60 -3.71 -1.12
C GLY A 249 5.41 -2.90 -2.12
N PHE A 250 6.63 -3.35 -2.46
CA PHE A 250 7.44 -2.59 -3.39
C PHE A 250 7.99 -3.40 -4.57
N THR A 251 8.25 -2.68 -5.66
CA THR A 251 8.83 -3.22 -6.89
C THR A 251 10.23 -2.66 -7.14
N ARG A 252 11.02 -3.44 -7.86
CA ARG A 252 12.20 -3.00 -8.58
C ARG A 252 11.97 -3.11 -10.08
N GLU A 253 12.62 -2.25 -10.83
CA GLU A 253 12.73 -2.40 -12.27
C GLU A 253 14.21 -2.63 -12.63
N VAL A 254 14.45 -3.58 -13.51
CA VAL A 254 15.75 -3.86 -14.10
C VAL A 254 15.51 -4.17 -15.57
N ASP A 255 16.10 -3.37 -16.46
CA ASP A 255 16.01 -3.54 -17.93
C ASP A 255 14.56 -3.63 -18.45
N GLY A 256 13.67 -2.81 -17.90
CA GLY A 256 12.25 -2.77 -18.28
C GLY A 256 11.38 -3.87 -17.65
N ILE A 257 11.98 -4.74 -16.85
CA ILE A 257 11.27 -5.81 -16.13
C ILE A 257 10.92 -5.32 -14.73
N TYR A 258 9.63 -5.26 -14.43
CA TYR A 258 9.10 -4.88 -13.13
C TYR A 258 8.85 -6.13 -12.29
N ARG A 259 9.50 -6.21 -11.15
CA ARG A 259 9.38 -7.37 -10.26
C ARG A 259 9.10 -6.92 -8.82
N GLN A 260 8.15 -7.58 -8.19
CA GLN A 260 7.94 -7.46 -6.76
C GLN A 260 9.21 -7.87 -6.00
N VAL A 261 9.58 -7.10 -5.01
CA VAL A 261 10.67 -7.42 -4.10
C VAL A 261 10.08 -7.93 -2.80
N ASP A 262 10.26 -9.22 -2.60
CA ASP A 262 9.97 -9.84 -1.32
C ASP A 262 11.17 -9.69 -0.40
N ARG A 263 10.98 -9.19 0.80
CA ARG A 263 12.01 -9.11 1.84
C ARG A 263 11.63 -9.89 3.09
N GLY A 264 10.93 -10.98 2.89
CA GLY A 264 10.89 -12.02 3.87
C GLY A 264 9.97 -11.82 5.05
N ASN A 265 8.88 -11.08 4.86
CA ASN A 265 7.75 -11.29 5.72
C ASN A 265 6.86 -12.43 5.21
N LEU A 266 7.17 -12.90 4.01
CA LEU A 266 6.57 -14.08 3.41
C LEU A 266 7.50 -15.28 3.60
N ILE A 267 8.19 -15.37 4.72
CA ILE A 267 8.97 -16.57 5.04
C ILE A 267 8.25 -17.39 6.08
N ASP A 268 8.45 -18.66 5.95
CA ASP A 268 8.20 -19.63 7.00
C ASP A 268 8.96 -19.22 8.26
N GLU A 269 8.45 -19.56 9.42
CA GLU A 269 9.20 -19.37 10.64
C GLU A 269 10.55 -20.04 10.51
N PRO A 270 11.67 -19.34 10.82
CA PRO A 270 13.01 -19.93 10.71
C PRO A 270 13.14 -21.17 11.57
N PHE A 271 13.70 -22.22 11.03
CA PHE A 271 13.95 -23.47 11.74
C PHE A 271 15.36 -23.98 11.49
N ILE A 272 15.80 -24.89 12.35
CA ILE A 272 17.07 -25.61 12.20
C ILE A 272 16.75 -26.91 11.49
N ASP A 273 16.98 -26.92 10.19
CA ASP A 273 16.86 -28.12 9.35
C ASP A 273 17.98 -29.11 9.74
N ARG A 274 17.62 -30.19 10.46
CA ARG A 274 18.58 -31.18 10.99
C ARG A 274 18.92 -32.27 9.99
N ASN A 275 18.08 -32.44 8.97
CA ASN A 275 18.23 -33.49 7.97
C ASN A 275 18.49 -32.97 6.56
N ASP A 276 18.70 -31.64 6.42
CA ASP A 276 18.99 -30.93 5.17
C ASP A 276 17.98 -31.22 4.06
N ASN A 277 16.69 -31.40 4.40
CA ASN A 277 15.64 -31.65 3.43
C ASN A 277 14.91 -30.39 2.94
N GLY A 278 15.23 -29.23 3.51
CA GLY A 278 14.66 -27.92 3.14
C GLY A 278 13.22 -27.71 3.61
N LYS A 279 12.71 -28.53 4.53
CA LYS A 279 11.35 -28.48 5.07
C LYS A 279 11.39 -28.62 6.58
N TYR A 280 10.45 -27.97 7.26
CA TYR A 280 10.28 -28.18 8.69
C TYR A 280 9.70 -29.57 8.97
N ASP A 281 10.38 -30.31 9.85
CA ASP A 281 9.90 -31.58 10.39
C ASP A 281 9.53 -31.42 11.87
N GLN A 282 8.49 -32.14 12.27
CA GLN A 282 8.00 -32.06 13.65
C GLN A 282 9.11 -32.44 14.67
N GLY A 283 9.43 -31.52 15.56
CA GLY A 283 10.47 -31.66 16.58
C GLY A 283 11.79 -30.96 16.25
N GLU A 284 11.88 -30.31 15.10
CA GLU A 284 12.97 -29.38 14.83
C GLU A 284 12.77 -28.08 15.62
N VAL A 285 13.90 -27.46 15.96
CA VAL A 285 13.90 -26.18 16.69
C VAL A 285 13.57 -25.07 15.72
N PHE A 286 12.60 -24.25 16.04
CA PHE A 286 12.21 -23.11 15.23
C PHE A 286 12.10 -21.81 16.06
N SER A 287 12.12 -20.68 15.36
CA SER A 287 11.86 -19.38 15.95
C SER A 287 10.37 -19.09 15.86
N ASP A 288 9.67 -19.26 16.96
CA ASP A 288 8.23 -18.99 17.08
C ASP A 288 7.99 -17.46 17.03
N LEU A 289 7.69 -16.94 15.85
CA LEU A 289 7.54 -15.51 15.62
C LEU A 289 6.17 -15.00 16.04
N ASN A 290 5.15 -15.84 15.92
CA ASN A 290 3.77 -15.51 16.27
C ASN A 290 3.40 -15.95 17.70
N LYS A 291 4.32 -16.61 18.43
CA LYS A 291 4.17 -17.09 19.82
C LYS A 291 2.98 -18.04 20.03
N ASP A 292 2.65 -18.84 19.03
CA ASP A 292 1.58 -19.81 19.11
C ASP A 292 2.03 -21.20 19.56
N GLY A 293 3.34 -21.41 19.71
CA GLY A 293 3.98 -22.67 20.11
C GLY A 293 4.01 -23.73 19.01
N LYS A 294 3.75 -23.36 17.76
CA LYS A 294 3.77 -24.25 16.60
C LYS A 294 4.54 -23.60 15.46
N TRP A 295 5.25 -24.39 14.70
CA TRP A 295 5.85 -23.89 13.48
C TRP A 295 4.76 -23.54 12.44
N THR A 296 4.84 -22.37 11.88
CA THR A 296 3.88 -21.84 10.90
C THR A 296 4.59 -21.53 9.59
N ALA A 297 4.11 -22.14 8.50
CA ALA A 297 4.53 -21.79 7.16
C ALA A 297 3.83 -20.48 6.75
N GLY A 298 4.61 -19.51 6.28
CA GLY A 298 4.04 -18.27 5.77
C GLY A 298 3.31 -17.45 6.84
N VAL A 299 4.02 -17.02 7.88
CA VAL A 299 3.51 -16.16 8.97
C VAL A 299 2.96 -14.82 8.47
N GLU A 300 3.07 -14.58 7.21
CA GLU A 300 2.78 -13.35 6.50
C GLU A 300 1.32 -13.15 6.13
N SER A 301 0.50 -14.16 6.22
CA SER A 301 -0.92 -14.02 5.91
C SER A 301 -1.73 -13.87 7.19
N PRO A 302 -2.70 -12.98 7.23
CA PRO A 302 -3.70 -12.97 8.29
C PRO A 302 -4.30 -14.37 8.49
N ILE A 303 -4.58 -14.71 9.73
CA ILE A 303 -5.00 -16.07 10.15
C ILE A 303 -6.29 -16.57 9.49
N ASP A 304 -7.13 -15.65 9.01
CA ASP A 304 -8.38 -15.93 8.32
C ASP A 304 -8.20 -16.12 6.81
N GLY A 305 -6.97 -15.98 6.31
CA GLY A 305 -6.61 -16.13 4.90
C GLY A 305 -6.93 -14.93 4.01
N ARG A 306 -7.37 -13.79 4.56
CA ARG A 306 -7.57 -12.56 3.77
C ARG A 306 -6.26 -12.03 3.19
N ARG A 307 -6.39 -11.17 2.20
CA ARG A 307 -5.24 -10.60 1.48
C ARG A 307 -4.84 -9.24 2.06
N SER A 308 -3.75 -9.20 2.85
CA SER A 308 -3.28 -7.94 3.43
C SER A 308 -2.65 -7.02 2.37
N LEU A 309 -1.86 -7.55 1.45
CA LEU A 309 -1.23 -6.75 0.40
C LEU A 309 -2.27 -6.23 -0.60
N ALA A 310 -2.44 -4.91 -0.65
CA ALA A 310 -3.41 -4.29 -1.56
C ALA A 310 -2.80 -4.00 -2.95
N LEU A 311 -1.60 -3.41 -3.00
CA LEU A 311 -0.90 -3.11 -4.25
C LEU A 311 0.60 -2.89 -4.03
N LEU A 312 1.32 -2.71 -5.13
CA LEU A 312 2.75 -2.45 -5.19
C LEU A 312 3.03 -1.02 -5.68
N ALA A 313 4.17 -0.47 -5.29
CA ALA A 313 4.71 0.77 -5.85
C ALA A 313 6.24 0.71 -5.88
N PRO A 314 6.94 1.58 -6.64
CA PRO A 314 8.39 1.59 -6.66
C PRO A 314 8.98 1.87 -5.27
N GLY A 315 9.95 1.07 -4.84
CA GLY A 315 10.59 1.23 -3.53
C GLY A 315 12.03 0.74 -3.51
N ASN A 316 12.64 0.48 -4.68
CA ASN A 316 13.99 -0.05 -4.75
C ASN A 316 14.97 0.96 -5.32
N ASN A 317 16.12 1.12 -4.63
CA ASN A 317 17.24 1.96 -5.05
C ASN A 317 16.86 3.43 -5.33
N LEU A 318 15.95 3.97 -4.51
CA LEU A 318 15.54 5.37 -4.63
C LEU A 318 16.60 6.29 -4.03
N LYS A 319 16.96 7.36 -4.76
CA LYS A 319 17.91 8.35 -4.28
C LYS A 319 17.18 9.49 -3.59
N LEU A 320 17.14 9.46 -2.27
CA LEU A 320 16.39 10.39 -1.42
C LEU A 320 17.29 11.24 -0.51
N PRO A 321 16.82 12.45 -0.11
CA PRO A 321 17.62 13.36 0.72
C PRO A 321 17.73 12.87 2.16
N THR A 322 18.81 13.28 2.82
CA THR A 322 19.00 13.13 4.27
C THR A 322 18.81 14.47 4.97
N LEU A 323 18.73 14.46 6.30
CA LEU A 323 18.72 15.67 7.14
C LEU A 323 19.98 16.53 6.95
N GLN A 324 21.07 15.98 6.43
CA GLN A 324 22.33 16.69 6.14
C GLN A 324 22.42 17.21 4.71
N SER A 325 21.31 17.28 3.96
CA SER A 325 21.28 17.70 2.55
C SER A 325 22.14 16.83 1.62
N LYS A 326 22.45 15.60 2.03
CA LYS A 326 23.05 14.56 1.19
C LYS A 326 21.95 13.68 0.61
N PHE A 327 22.31 12.87 -0.35
CA PHE A 327 21.40 11.89 -0.93
C PHE A 327 21.92 10.47 -0.66
N LYS A 328 21.02 9.60 -0.22
CA LYS A 328 21.28 8.15 -0.06
C LYS A 328 20.37 7.34 -0.98
N ASN A 329 20.87 6.21 -1.43
CA ASN A 329 20.05 5.20 -2.06
C ASN A 329 19.38 4.37 -0.97
N VAL A 330 18.06 4.25 -1.06
CA VAL A 330 17.23 3.56 -0.07
C VAL A 330 16.35 2.52 -0.72
N ASN A 331 15.96 1.50 0.04
CA ASN A 331 15.09 0.43 -0.41
C ASN A 331 14.05 0.15 0.65
N GLY A 332 12.82 -0.13 0.21
CA GLY A 332 11.79 -0.61 1.11
C GLY A 332 10.39 -0.19 0.74
N SER A 333 9.41 -0.89 1.28
CA SER A 333 8.00 -0.53 1.21
C SER A 333 7.71 0.81 1.92
N SER A 334 8.54 1.20 2.89
CA SER A 334 8.49 2.54 3.50
C SER A 334 8.57 3.67 2.48
N PHE A 335 9.21 3.43 1.34
CA PHE A 335 9.33 4.40 0.24
C PHE A 335 8.35 4.14 -0.89
N ALA A 336 7.69 2.97 -0.90
CA ALA A 336 6.60 2.65 -1.82
C ALA A 336 5.26 3.24 -1.33
N ALA A 337 4.93 3.10 -0.06
CA ALA A 337 3.71 3.63 0.54
C ALA A 337 3.47 5.13 0.26
N PRO A 338 4.48 6.02 0.38
CA PRO A 338 4.30 7.43 0.07
C PRO A 338 4.01 7.72 -1.41
N HIS A 339 4.27 6.81 -2.36
CA HIS A 339 3.80 6.94 -3.74
C HIS A 339 2.28 6.88 -3.82
N VAL A 340 1.66 6.03 -3.02
CA VAL A 340 0.19 5.91 -2.94
C VAL A 340 -0.41 7.18 -2.37
N ILE A 341 0.11 7.67 -1.24
CA ILE A 341 -0.45 8.88 -0.60
C ILE A 341 -0.27 10.15 -1.44
N GLY A 342 0.87 10.26 -2.14
CA GLY A 342 1.06 11.35 -3.11
C GLY A 342 0.04 11.29 -4.25
N THR A 343 -0.25 10.09 -4.77
CA THR A 343 -1.31 9.90 -5.78
C THR A 343 -2.68 10.28 -5.23
N ILE A 344 -3.02 9.88 -4.01
CA ILE A 344 -4.27 10.27 -3.34
C ILE A 344 -4.41 11.79 -3.26
N ALA A 345 -3.32 12.51 -2.95
CA ALA A 345 -3.34 13.96 -2.91
C ALA A 345 -3.66 14.60 -4.27
N LEU A 346 -3.13 14.04 -5.38
CA LEU A 346 -3.48 14.50 -6.73
C LEU A 346 -4.94 14.26 -7.07
N LEU A 347 -5.47 13.06 -6.75
CA LEU A 347 -6.88 12.73 -6.98
C LEU A 347 -7.81 13.64 -6.17
N HIS A 348 -7.52 13.89 -4.90
CA HIS A 348 -8.32 14.78 -4.06
C HIS A 348 -8.24 16.24 -4.48
N GLU A 349 -7.12 16.72 -5.02
CA GLU A 349 -7.09 18.05 -5.62
C GLU A 349 -8.09 18.15 -6.78
N TYR A 350 -8.12 17.13 -7.65
CA TYR A 350 -9.10 17.09 -8.75
C TYR A 350 -10.54 17.02 -8.23
N ALA A 351 -10.80 16.14 -7.25
CA ALA A 351 -12.11 16.04 -6.63
C ALA A 351 -12.58 17.37 -6.00
N ASN A 352 -11.68 18.08 -5.31
CA ASN A 352 -12.00 19.39 -4.73
C ASN A 352 -12.42 20.38 -5.82
N ARG A 353 -11.69 20.43 -6.95
CA ARG A 353 -12.06 21.26 -8.10
C ARG A 353 -13.45 20.89 -8.66
N GLN A 354 -13.79 19.59 -8.74
CA GLN A 354 -15.10 19.13 -9.25
C GLN A 354 -16.24 19.42 -8.27
N VAL A 355 -16.00 19.25 -6.96
CA VAL A 355 -16.99 19.57 -5.91
C VAL A 355 -17.22 21.08 -5.83
N GLU A 356 -16.18 21.89 -5.87
CA GLU A 356 -16.27 23.37 -5.87
C GLU A 356 -16.99 23.89 -7.12
N ALA A 357 -16.84 23.21 -8.26
CA ALA A 357 -17.55 23.52 -9.49
C ALA A 357 -19.01 23.02 -9.51
N GLY A 358 -19.45 22.29 -8.49
CA GLY A 358 -20.79 21.69 -8.41
C GLY A 358 -21.01 20.48 -9.32
N ASN A 359 -19.94 19.92 -9.92
CA ASN A 359 -20.05 18.77 -10.82
C ASN A 359 -20.15 17.45 -10.04
N TRP A 360 -19.57 17.38 -8.83
CA TRP A 360 -19.52 16.17 -8.00
C TRP A 360 -20.06 16.44 -6.60
N SER A 361 -20.61 15.40 -5.97
CA SER A 361 -20.93 15.42 -4.54
C SER A 361 -19.68 15.30 -3.69
N ILE A 362 -19.78 15.62 -2.40
CA ILE A 362 -18.71 15.45 -1.43
C ILE A 362 -18.31 13.98 -1.25
N ASP A 363 -19.22 13.05 -1.55
CA ASP A 363 -19.00 11.62 -1.45
C ASP A 363 -17.93 11.11 -2.43
N ALA A 364 -17.62 11.86 -3.48
CA ALA A 364 -16.47 11.58 -4.34
C ALA A 364 -15.15 11.48 -3.56
N ARG A 365 -15.05 12.12 -2.39
CA ARG A 365 -13.86 12.16 -1.55
C ARG A 365 -13.81 11.06 -0.48
N ARG A 366 -14.71 10.08 -0.53
CA ARG A 366 -14.75 9.00 0.44
C ARG A 366 -13.58 8.05 0.27
N HIS A 367 -13.00 7.63 1.40
CA HIS A 367 -11.80 6.80 1.41
C HIS A 367 -12.04 5.42 0.80
N GLU A 368 -13.22 4.80 1.01
CA GLU A 368 -13.55 3.52 0.40
C GLU A 368 -13.61 3.61 -1.13
N LEU A 369 -14.11 4.71 -1.69
CA LEU A 369 -14.09 4.93 -3.14
C LEU A 369 -12.66 5.08 -3.68
N ILE A 370 -11.83 5.88 -3.02
CA ILE A 370 -10.43 6.06 -3.42
C ILE A 370 -9.68 4.72 -3.37
N LYS A 371 -9.95 3.90 -2.35
CA LYS A 371 -9.42 2.53 -2.25
C LYS A 371 -9.82 1.70 -3.46
N ALA A 372 -11.10 1.69 -3.84
CA ALA A 372 -11.59 0.96 -5.01
C ALA A 372 -10.91 1.42 -6.32
N ILE A 373 -10.77 2.73 -6.53
CA ILE A 373 -10.15 3.31 -7.73
C ILE A 373 -8.69 2.91 -7.86
N LEU A 374 -7.90 3.03 -6.79
CA LEU A 374 -6.48 2.70 -6.81
C LEU A 374 -6.23 1.22 -7.09
N ILE A 375 -7.00 0.34 -6.49
CA ILE A 375 -6.95 -1.11 -6.74
C ILE A 375 -7.35 -1.42 -8.19
N ASN A 376 -8.46 -0.85 -8.65
CA ASN A 376 -9.00 -1.16 -9.96
C ASN A 376 -8.09 -0.71 -11.11
N SER A 377 -7.38 0.40 -10.92
CA SER A 377 -6.52 1.02 -11.94
C SER A 377 -5.08 0.51 -11.93
N ALA A 378 -4.69 -0.38 -11.02
CA ALA A 378 -3.33 -0.90 -10.92
C ALA A 378 -2.91 -1.67 -12.19
N ASP A 379 -1.65 -1.51 -12.60
CA ASP A 379 -1.05 -2.25 -13.72
C ASP A 379 -0.78 -3.71 -13.31
N LYS A 380 -1.25 -4.66 -14.11
CA LYS A 380 -1.05 -6.10 -13.93
C LYS A 380 -0.27 -6.72 -15.07
N ILE A 381 -0.73 -6.48 -16.28
CA ILE A 381 -0.19 -7.00 -17.53
C ILE A 381 -0.23 -5.88 -18.55
N GLN A 382 0.85 -5.70 -19.30
CA GLN A 382 0.95 -4.64 -20.31
C GLN A 382 -0.03 -4.87 -21.47
N ASP A 383 -0.78 -3.83 -21.80
CA ASP A 383 -1.62 -3.76 -23.00
C ASP A 383 -0.76 -3.65 -24.25
N GLN A 384 -1.14 -4.36 -25.31
CA GLN A 384 -0.40 -4.37 -26.58
C GLN A 384 -0.74 -3.17 -27.48
N GLY A 385 -1.52 -2.20 -26.97
CA GLY A 385 -1.93 -1.01 -27.71
C GLY A 385 -3.30 -1.15 -28.39
N ASP A 386 -3.98 -2.29 -28.23
CA ASP A 386 -5.34 -2.51 -28.73
C ASP A 386 -6.43 -2.16 -27.70
N GLY A 387 -6.06 -1.83 -26.48
CA GLY A 387 -6.94 -1.49 -25.38
C GLY A 387 -7.66 -2.69 -24.76
N LYS A 388 -7.37 -3.90 -25.19
CA LYS A 388 -8.01 -5.13 -24.66
C LYS A 388 -7.61 -5.42 -23.21
N ILE A 389 -6.41 -4.99 -22.81
CA ILE A 389 -5.94 -5.06 -21.42
C ILE A 389 -6.02 -3.67 -20.76
N LEU A 390 -7.08 -2.92 -21.10
CA LEU A 390 -7.48 -1.67 -20.46
C LEU A 390 -6.39 -0.58 -20.44
N GLY A 391 -5.46 -0.59 -21.42
CA GLY A 391 -4.37 0.37 -21.51
C GLY A 391 -3.37 0.29 -20.35
N MET A 392 -3.23 -0.86 -19.69
CA MET A 392 -2.22 -1.07 -18.66
C MET A 392 -0.82 -0.91 -19.24
N SER A 393 0.05 -0.20 -18.53
CA SER A 393 1.34 0.23 -19.09
C SER A 393 2.49 -0.75 -18.84
N LYS A 394 2.33 -1.70 -17.90
CA LYS A 394 3.41 -2.59 -17.43
C LYS A 394 2.90 -3.97 -17.07
N THR A 395 3.74 -4.98 -17.34
CA THR A 395 3.61 -6.31 -16.74
C THR A 395 4.41 -6.36 -15.44
N ILE A 396 3.76 -6.76 -14.36
CA ILE A 396 4.39 -6.90 -13.05
C ILE A 396 4.54 -8.38 -12.74
N LEU A 397 5.76 -8.77 -12.40
CA LEU A 397 6.09 -10.13 -12.00
C LEU A 397 6.21 -10.23 -10.48
N ASP A 398 5.81 -11.34 -9.90
CA ASP A 398 6.14 -11.66 -8.52
C ASP A 398 7.64 -12.06 -8.36
N ALA A 399 8.07 -12.38 -7.15
CA ALA A 399 9.44 -12.80 -6.88
C ALA A 399 9.81 -14.08 -7.65
N PHE A 400 8.84 -14.91 -8.02
CA PHE A 400 9.02 -16.19 -8.73
C PHE A 400 8.88 -16.06 -10.25
N GLY A 401 8.60 -14.87 -10.77
CA GLY A 401 8.46 -14.61 -12.20
C GLY A 401 7.06 -14.83 -12.76
N LYS A 402 6.04 -15.00 -11.91
CA LYS A 402 4.65 -15.14 -12.32
C LYS A 402 4.00 -13.78 -12.54
N THR A 403 3.10 -13.70 -13.50
CA THR A 403 2.23 -12.56 -13.74
C THR A 403 0.94 -12.67 -12.91
N TRP A 404 0.13 -11.62 -12.89
CA TRP A 404 -1.11 -11.61 -12.12
C TRP A 404 -2.11 -12.71 -12.57
N ILE A 405 -2.16 -13.04 -13.86
CA ILE A 405 -3.04 -14.11 -14.37
C ILE A 405 -2.55 -15.52 -14.04
N ASP A 406 -1.33 -15.67 -13.54
CA ASP A 406 -0.79 -16.96 -13.08
C ASP A 406 -1.05 -17.17 -11.58
N THR A 407 -1.72 -16.22 -10.92
CA THR A 407 -1.97 -16.26 -9.47
C THR A 407 -3.34 -16.86 -9.14
N GLU A 408 -3.49 -17.23 -7.87
CA GLU A 408 -4.74 -17.74 -7.31
C GLU A 408 -5.91 -16.75 -7.42
N ALA A 409 -5.62 -15.45 -7.42
CA ALA A 409 -6.63 -14.41 -7.56
C ALA A 409 -7.32 -14.41 -8.94
N TYR A 410 -6.64 -14.88 -9.98
CA TYR A 410 -7.23 -14.99 -11.32
C TYR A 410 -8.16 -16.19 -11.47
N THR A 411 -7.93 -17.25 -10.71
CA THR A 411 -8.64 -18.54 -10.87
C THR A 411 -9.69 -18.79 -9.79
N SER A 412 -9.60 -18.12 -8.64
CA SER A 412 -10.50 -18.32 -7.50
C SER A 412 -11.49 -17.18 -7.33
N ARG A 413 -12.76 -17.52 -7.18
CA ARG A 413 -13.82 -16.54 -6.88
C ARG A 413 -13.79 -16.05 -5.42
N ASN A 414 -13.09 -16.74 -4.55
CA ASN A 414 -12.99 -16.42 -3.13
C ASN A 414 -11.72 -15.63 -2.77
N ILE A 415 -10.84 -15.37 -3.73
CA ILE A 415 -9.57 -14.70 -3.53
C ILE A 415 -9.53 -13.45 -4.41
N PRO A 416 -9.78 -12.26 -3.85
CA PRO A 416 -9.90 -11.04 -4.66
C PRO A 416 -8.55 -10.50 -5.15
N LEU A 417 -7.47 -10.69 -4.38
CA LEU A 417 -6.15 -10.16 -4.68
C LEU A 417 -5.07 -11.24 -4.58
N SER A 418 -3.99 -11.07 -5.35
CA SER A 418 -2.82 -11.94 -5.27
C SER A 418 -2.06 -11.70 -3.98
N ARG A 419 -1.59 -12.79 -3.33
CA ARG A 419 -0.75 -12.73 -2.14
C ARG A 419 0.51 -11.89 -2.36
N HIS A 420 1.15 -12.04 -3.53
CA HIS A 420 2.45 -11.40 -3.82
C HIS A 420 2.33 -10.10 -4.59
N LEU A 421 1.30 -9.94 -5.39
CA LEU A 421 1.14 -8.78 -6.27
C LEU A 421 0.03 -7.82 -5.82
N GLY A 422 -0.80 -8.22 -4.84
CA GLY A 422 -2.01 -7.47 -4.53
C GLY A 422 -2.86 -7.30 -5.79
N ALA A 423 -3.25 -6.08 -6.08
CA ALA A 423 -3.93 -5.72 -7.33
C ALA A 423 -2.97 -5.45 -8.50
N GLY A 424 -1.66 -5.44 -8.28
CA GLY A 424 -0.63 -5.02 -9.24
C GLY A 424 0.10 -3.75 -8.79
N GLN A 425 0.77 -3.05 -9.71
CA GLN A 425 1.51 -1.83 -9.39
C GLN A 425 0.65 -0.58 -9.59
N LEU A 426 0.75 0.34 -8.64
CA LEU A 426 0.15 1.67 -8.72
C LEU A 426 0.43 2.35 -10.07
N ASN A 427 -0.61 2.85 -10.70
CA ASN A 427 -0.52 3.75 -11.86
C ASN A 427 -1.39 4.99 -11.60
N ALA A 428 -0.75 6.10 -11.29
CA ALA A 428 -1.43 7.34 -10.91
C ALA A 428 -2.23 7.94 -12.07
N HIS A 429 -1.72 7.85 -13.29
CA HIS A 429 -2.44 8.37 -14.47
C HIS A 429 -3.70 7.56 -14.75
N ARG A 430 -3.63 6.22 -14.70
CA ARG A 430 -4.81 5.39 -14.87
C ARG A 430 -5.83 5.59 -13.75
N ALA A 431 -5.38 5.74 -12.51
CA ALA A 431 -6.25 6.07 -11.38
C ALA A 431 -6.98 7.39 -11.62
N PHE A 432 -6.28 8.39 -12.12
CA PHE A 432 -6.87 9.67 -12.49
C PHE A 432 -7.88 9.53 -13.64
N LEU A 433 -7.56 8.83 -14.73
CA LEU A 433 -8.47 8.64 -15.86
C LEU A 433 -9.75 7.93 -15.43
N GLN A 434 -9.66 6.95 -14.56
CA GLN A 434 -10.82 6.27 -13.99
C GLN A 434 -11.64 7.21 -13.10
N TYR A 435 -10.98 7.99 -12.24
CA TYR A 435 -11.65 8.94 -11.35
C TYR A 435 -12.34 10.04 -12.15
N GLN A 436 -11.66 10.58 -13.17
CA GLN A 436 -12.18 11.61 -14.06
C GLN A 436 -13.44 11.17 -14.83
N ALA A 437 -13.62 9.86 -15.06
CA ALA A 437 -14.81 9.33 -15.75
C ALA A 437 -16.12 9.68 -15.02
N GLY A 438 -16.07 9.99 -13.74
CA GLY A 438 -17.19 10.50 -12.95
C GLY A 438 -18.04 9.38 -12.33
N GLN A 439 -18.89 9.82 -11.40
CA GLN A 439 -19.87 8.97 -10.74
C GLN A 439 -20.96 8.53 -11.70
N GLN A 440 -21.37 7.27 -11.62
CA GLN A 440 -22.47 6.72 -12.40
C GLN A 440 -23.29 5.80 -11.48
N LEU A 441 -24.57 6.10 -11.38
CA LEU A 441 -25.47 5.45 -10.44
C LEU A 441 -25.96 4.07 -10.94
N PRO A 442 -26.36 3.17 -10.04
CA PRO A 442 -26.92 1.89 -10.41
C PRO A 442 -28.25 2.04 -11.12
N THR A 443 -28.54 1.13 -12.03
CA THR A 443 -29.82 1.01 -12.70
C THR A 443 -30.78 0.24 -11.78
N SER A 444 -31.46 0.95 -10.87
CA SER A 444 -32.44 0.33 -9.96
C SER A 444 -33.80 0.14 -10.66
N PRO A 445 -34.54 -0.96 -10.35
CA PRO A 445 -35.94 -1.09 -10.75
C PRO A 445 -36.84 0.06 -10.26
N GLU A 446 -36.45 0.68 -9.14
CA GLU A 446 -37.14 1.82 -8.52
C GLU A 446 -36.81 3.16 -9.22
N ASN A 447 -35.62 3.25 -9.83
CA ASN A 447 -35.13 4.44 -10.57
C ASN A 447 -35.09 4.19 -12.08
N LYS A 448 -36.25 4.03 -12.70
CA LYS A 448 -36.41 3.74 -14.14
C LYS A 448 -35.88 4.82 -15.12
N SER A 449 -35.36 5.92 -14.60
CA SER A 449 -34.87 7.05 -15.40
C SER A 449 -33.36 7.17 -15.49
N LEU A 450 -32.59 6.24 -14.91
CA LEU A 450 -31.15 6.33 -14.92
C LEU A 450 -30.56 5.71 -16.18
N GLU A 451 -29.63 6.43 -16.79
CA GLU A 451 -28.86 5.95 -17.93
C GLU A 451 -28.00 4.76 -17.53
N ASN A 452 -27.82 3.81 -18.47
CA ASN A 452 -26.86 2.72 -18.31
C ASN A 452 -25.43 3.27 -18.17
N ILE A 453 -24.57 2.54 -17.46
CA ILE A 453 -23.22 3.00 -17.14
C ILE A 453 -22.29 2.94 -18.36
N LYS A 454 -21.28 3.84 -18.39
CA LYS A 454 -20.18 3.82 -19.36
C LYS A 454 -19.19 2.71 -19.04
N ALA A 455 -18.31 2.41 -19.99
CA ALA A 455 -17.28 1.38 -19.83
C ALA A 455 -16.25 1.68 -18.71
N ILE A 456 -16.08 2.95 -18.35
CA ILE A 456 -15.21 3.40 -17.27
C ILE A 456 -16.02 4.29 -16.34
N GLY A 457 -15.90 4.05 -15.03
CA GLY A 457 -16.60 4.85 -14.04
C GLY A 457 -16.38 4.37 -12.62
N TRP A 458 -17.11 4.99 -11.73
CA TRP A 458 -17.15 4.66 -10.31
C TRP A 458 -18.49 5.08 -9.70
N ASP A 459 -18.78 4.51 -8.53
CA ASP A 459 -19.90 4.94 -7.70
C ASP A 459 -19.54 4.83 -6.21
N THR A 460 -20.23 5.59 -5.39
CA THR A 460 -20.33 5.39 -3.95
C THR A 460 -21.79 5.37 -3.58
N ASN A 461 -22.23 4.27 -3.00
CA ASN A 461 -23.64 4.01 -2.76
C ASN A 461 -23.86 3.21 -1.48
N ILE A 462 -25.10 2.90 -1.21
CA ILE A 462 -25.52 2.09 -0.06
C ILE A 462 -26.36 0.93 -0.60
N VAL A 463 -26.16 -0.24 -0.04
CA VAL A 463 -27.01 -1.41 -0.29
C VAL A 463 -27.55 -1.95 1.05
N GLU A 464 -28.83 -2.28 1.09
CA GLU A 464 -29.48 -2.88 2.25
C GLU A 464 -29.31 -4.40 2.26
N VAL A 465 -29.43 -5.01 3.45
CA VAL A 465 -29.37 -6.47 3.60
C VAL A 465 -30.41 -7.17 2.72
N ASP A 466 -30.01 -8.27 2.07
CA ASP A 466 -30.79 -9.06 1.12
C ASP A 466 -31.26 -8.27 -0.12
N LYS A 467 -30.61 -7.14 -0.41
CA LYS A 467 -30.81 -6.34 -1.62
C LYS A 467 -29.56 -6.37 -2.50
N TYR A 468 -29.73 -5.86 -3.72
CA TYR A 468 -28.65 -5.71 -4.69
C TYR A 468 -28.77 -4.38 -5.45
N GLN A 469 -27.63 -3.98 -6.06
CA GLN A 469 -27.54 -2.86 -6.98
C GLN A 469 -26.95 -3.34 -8.31
N ASP A 470 -27.64 -3.06 -9.42
CA ASP A 470 -27.21 -3.42 -10.78
C ASP A 470 -26.63 -2.20 -11.51
N TYR A 471 -25.47 -2.39 -12.14
CA TYR A 471 -24.78 -1.41 -12.98
C TYR A 471 -24.72 -1.97 -14.40
N ILE A 472 -25.68 -1.62 -15.26
CA ILE A 472 -25.85 -2.15 -16.62
C ILE A 472 -25.02 -1.32 -17.60
N PHE A 473 -24.09 -1.93 -18.33
CA PHE A 473 -23.31 -1.24 -19.35
C PHE A 473 -24.18 -0.77 -20.51
N ALA A 474 -23.98 0.48 -20.94
CA ALA A 474 -24.73 1.10 -22.05
C ALA A 474 -24.44 0.40 -23.40
N LYS A 475 -23.20 -0.03 -23.60
CA LYS A 475 -22.74 -0.73 -24.79
C LYS A 475 -22.33 -2.17 -24.47
N SER A 476 -22.34 -3.04 -25.49
CA SER A 476 -21.76 -4.36 -25.37
C SER A 476 -20.26 -4.27 -25.09
N LEU A 477 -19.76 -5.17 -24.24
CA LEU A 477 -18.33 -5.31 -23.98
C LEU A 477 -17.74 -6.23 -25.05
N GLU A 478 -16.50 -5.93 -25.49
CA GLU A 478 -15.82 -6.64 -26.56
C GLU A 478 -15.30 -8.01 -26.08
N ALA A 479 -15.55 -9.09 -26.83
CA ALA A 479 -14.96 -10.40 -26.58
C ALA A 479 -13.42 -10.33 -26.54
N ASP A 480 -12.80 -11.18 -25.73
CA ASP A 480 -11.35 -11.24 -25.51
C ASP A 480 -10.71 -9.98 -24.92
N SER A 481 -11.49 -8.94 -24.62
CA SER A 481 -11.02 -7.83 -23.78
C SER A 481 -11.17 -8.17 -22.29
N TYR A 482 -10.45 -7.46 -21.45
CA TYR A 482 -10.60 -7.60 -20.00
C TYR A 482 -11.63 -6.62 -19.42
N ILE A 483 -12.21 -7.00 -18.31
CA ILE A 483 -12.90 -6.11 -17.39
C ILE A 483 -12.17 -6.13 -16.05
N SER A 484 -12.05 -4.96 -15.43
CA SER A 484 -11.60 -4.78 -14.05
C SER A 484 -12.72 -4.13 -13.26
N ALA A 485 -13.11 -4.69 -12.12
CA ALA A 485 -14.11 -4.12 -11.21
C ALA A 485 -13.72 -4.37 -9.76
N THR A 486 -13.78 -3.32 -8.94
CA THR A 486 -13.39 -3.38 -7.52
C THR A 486 -14.46 -2.76 -6.65
N LEU A 487 -14.89 -3.52 -5.66
CA LEU A 487 -15.83 -3.13 -4.61
C LEU A 487 -15.11 -3.10 -3.27
N THR A 488 -15.27 -2.05 -2.49
CA THR A 488 -14.66 -1.91 -1.15
C THR A 488 -15.65 -1.31 -0.17
N TRP A 489 -15.55 -1.72 1.09
CA TRP A 489 -16.34 -1.20 2.19
C TRP A 489 -15.57 -1.34 3.50
N ASP A 490 -16.12 -0.85 4.59
CA ASP A 490 -15.40 -0.80 5.86
C ASP A 490 -15.83 -1.90 6.84
N ARG A 491 -14.84 -2.35 7.64
CA ARG A 491 -15.06 -2.94 8.95
C ARG A 491 -15.45 -1.83 9.92
N GLN A 492 -16.35 -2.11 10.84
CA GLN A 492 -16.72 -1.21 11.92
C GLN A 492 -15.91 -1.50 13.17
N VAL A 493 -15.34 -0.46 13.74
CA VAL A 493 -14.57 -0.53 14.99
C VAL A 493 -15.10 0.55 15.93
N LYS A 494 -15.36 0.15 17.18
CA LYS A 494 -15.87 1.03 18.23
C LYS A 494 -14.79 1.31 19.26
N LEU A 495 -14.61 2.56 19.62
CA LEU A 495 -13.79 2.96 20.75
C LEU A 495 -14.54 2.65 22.07
N ASN A 496 -13.85 1.99 23.00
CA ASN A 496 -14.30 1.82 24.38
C ASN A 496 -13.83 3.02 25.20
N ASP A 497 -14.48 4.14 24.93
CA ASP A 497 -14.20 5.45 25.52
C ASP A 497 -14.61 5.46 26.99
N LYS A 498 -13.64 5.54 27.90
CA LYS A 498 -13.87 5.46 29.36
C LYS A 498 -14.24 6.81 29.96
N ASN A 499 -13.79 7.89 29.36
CA ASN A 499 -13.99 9.23 29.89
C ASN A 499 -15.04 10.05 29.13
N GLY A 500 -15.57 9.50 28.02
CA GLY A 500 -16.66 10.11 27.24
C GLY A 500 -16.25 11.31 26.40
N ASN A 501 -14.94 11.46 26.07
CA ASN A 501 -14.44 12.58 25.29
C ASN A 501 -14.49 12.36 23.77
N GLY A 502 -14.82 11.14 23.30
CA GLY A 502 -14.88 10.75 21.90
C GLY A 502 -13.51 10.56 21.26
N LEU A 503 -12.44 10.51 22.04
CA LEU A 503 -11.06 10.36 21.59
C LEU A 503 -10.43 9.15 22.26
N PHE A 504 -9.50 8.52 21.57
CA PHE A 504 -8.68 7.48 22.18
C PHE A 504 -7.65 8.09 23.13
N ASP A 505 -7.61 7.61 24.34
CA ASP A 505 -6.60 7.89 25.35
C ASP A 505 -5.82 6.63 25.73
N ILE A 506 -4.54 6.77 26.10
CA ILE A 506 -3.71 5.62 26.49
C ILE A 506 -4.38 4.88 27.68
N GLY A 507 -4.55 3.58 27.51
CA GLY A 507 -5.24 2.72 28.48
C GLY A 507 -6.71 2.43 28.12
N GLU A 508 -7.21 2.99 27.04
CA GLU A 508 -8.45 2.61 26.41
C GLU A 508 -8.26 1.48 25.39
N SER A 509 -9.33 0.98 24.84
CA SER A 509 -9.33 -0.17 23.91
C SER A 509 -10.38 0.01 22.83
N PHE A 510 -10.34 -0.88 21.85
CA PHE A 510 -11.32 -0.93 20.76
C PHE A 510 -12.05 -2.26 20.75
N THR A 511 -13.26 -2.27 20.22
CA THR A 511 -14.04 -3.46 19.93
C THR A 511 -14.24 -3.58 18.42
N ASP A 512 -13.89 -4.73 17.86
CA ASP A 512 -14.22 -5.10 16.50
C ASP A 512 -15.71 -5.44 16.38
N GLU A 513 -16.48 -4.63 15.66
CA GLU A 513 -17.88 -4.88 15.35
C GLU A 513 -18.04 -5.66 14.04
N GLY A 514 -16.92 -5.99 13.37
CA GLY A 514 -16.88 -6.75 12.13
C GLY A 514 -17.29 -5.93 10.89
N PHE A 515 -17.54 -6.64 9.81
CA PHE A 515 -18.03 -6.05 8.56
C PHE A 515 -19.13 -6.91 7.94
N ASN A 516 -20.02 -6.26 7.20
CA ASN A 516 -21.06 -6.93 6.42
C ASN A 516 -20.42 -7.58 5.17
N LYS A 517 -21.07 -8.64 4.67
CA LYS A 517 -20.56 -9.38 3.51
C LYS A 517 -21.19 -8.86 2.23
N LEU A 518 -20.39 -8.15 1.43
CA LEU A 518 -20.78 -7.77 0.09
C LEU A 518 -20.11 -8.66 -0.95
N GLU A 519 -20.84 -8.98 -2.00
CA GLU A 519 -20.40 -9.82 -3.11
C GLU A 519 -20.51 -9.03 -4.43
N LEU A 520 -19.57 -9.29 -5.36
CA LEU A 520 -19.53 -8.65 -6.67
C LEU A 520 -19.64 -9.69 -7.78
N TYR A 521 -20.58 -9.48 -8.68
CA TYR A 521 -20.86 -10.39 -9.80
C TYR A 521 -20.74 -9.66 -11.14
N LEU A 522 -20.18 -10.34 -12.13
CA LEU A 522 -20.27 -10.01 -13.56
C LEU A 522 -21.29 -10.92 -14.20
N MET A 523 -22.35 -10.35 -14.77
CA MET A 523 -23.49 -11.08 -15.36
C MET A 523 -23.81 -10.52 -16.76
N ARG A 524 -24.49 -11.31 -17.59
CA ARG A 524 -25.17 -10.71 -18.75
C ARG A 524 -26.30 -9.81 -18.27
N SER A 525 -26.60 -8.78 -19.03
CA SER A 525 -27.59 -7.75 -18.61
C SER A 525 -28.99 -8.33 -18.35
N GLN A 526 -29.38 -9.36 -19.10
CA GLN A 526 -30.66 -10.05 -18.98
C GLN A 526 -30.76 -11.06 -17.85
N ASP A 527 -29.62 -11.53 -17.33
CA ASP A 527 -29.60 -12.56 -16.29
C ASP A 527 -30.13 -11.97 -14.97
N THR A 528 -31.01 -12.70 -14.29
CA THR A 528 -31.63 -12.28 -13.03
C THR A 528 -31.04 -12.97 -11.82
N ASP A 529 -30.61 -14.22 -11.98
CA ASP A 529 -30.06 -15.05 -10.93
C ASP A 529 -28.53 -15.04 -10.93
N ILE A 530 -27.93 -14.88 -9.75
CA ILE A 530 -26.47 -14.84 -9.57
C ILE A 530 -25.77 -16.17 -9.95
N SER A 531 -26.50 -17.28 -9.97
CA SER A 531 -25.98 -18.57 -10.45
C SER A 531 -25.61 -18.55 -11.94
N GLN A 532 -26.16 -17.60 -12.71
CA GLN A 532 -25.90 -17.37 -14.12
C GLN A 532 -24.67 -16.45 -14.35
N SER A 533 -24.00 -16.03 -13.27
CA SER A 533 -22.87 -15.10 -13.39
C SER A 533 -21.72 -15.69 -14.21
N ILE A 534 -21.17 -14.86 -15.09
CA ILE A 534 -19.95 -15.16 -15.84
C ILE A 534 -18.77 -15.32 -14.88
N TRP A 535 -18.67 -14.38 -13.93
CA TRP A 535 -17.67 -14.40 -12.88
C TRP A 535 -18.21 -13.74 -11.61
N SER A 536 -17.59 -14.07 -10.48
CA SER A 536 -17.88 -13.43 -9.21
C SER A 536 -16.61 -13.27 -8.38
N SER A 537 -16.59 -12.29 -7.48
CA SER A 537 -15.67 -12.20 -6.37
C SER A 537 -16.50 -12.20 -5.09
N VAL A 538 -16.32 -13.22 -4.26
CA VAL A 538 -17.20 -13.54 -3.12
C VAL A 538 -16.41 -13.95 -1.87
N SER A 539 -15.25 -13.33 -1.65
CA SER A 539 -14.48 -13.56 -0.43
C SER A 539 -15.32 -13.31 0.82
N GLN A 540 -15.19 -14.19 1.78
CA GLN A 540 -15.93 -14.12 3.05
C GLN A 540 -15.11 -13.48 4.18
N VAL A 541 -13.83 -13.22 3.91
CA VAL A 541 -12.85 -12.74 4.90
C VAL A 541 -12.29 -11.37 4.55
N ASP A 542 -12.41 -10.93 3.29
CA ASP A 542 -11.99 -9.61 2.86
C ASP A 542 -13.17 -8.64 2.82
N ASN A 543 -12.94 -7.38 3.19
CA ASN A 543 -13.87 -6.26 2.97
C ASN A 543 -13.62 -5.58 1.62
N LEU A 544 -13.29 -6.40 0.64
CA LEU A 544 -12.95 -6.03 -0.72
C LEU A 544 -13.31 -7.18 -1.65
N GLN A 545 -13.89 -6.85 -2.81
CA GLN A 545 -14.04 -7.77 -3.93
C GLN A 545 -13.36 -7.20 -5.17
N HIS A 546 -12.71 -8.05 -5.96
CA HIS A 546 -12.04 -7.63 -7.18
C HIS A 546 -12.23 -8.65 -8.28
N ILE A 547 -12.68 -8.19 -9.43
CA ILE A 547 -12.80 -8.95 -10.67
C ILE A 547 -11.78 -8.40 -11.67
N PHE A 548 -10.94 -9.27 -12.22
CA PHE A 548 -10.13 -9.00 -13.39
C PHE A 548 -10.15 -10.25 -14.27
N ILE A 549 -10.98 -10.23 -15.31
CA ILE A 549 -11.22 -11.41 -16.15
C ILE A 549 -11.43 -11.01 -17.62
N LYS A 550 -11.16 -11.94 -18.51
CA LYS A 550 -11.44 -11.81 -19.93
C LYS A 550 -12.93 -12.01 -20.23
N ILE A 551 -13.51 -11.11 -21.04
CA ILE A 551 -14.89 -11.20 -21.54
C ILE A 551 -15.00 -12.34 -22.54
N PRO A 552 -15.88 -13.34 -22.31
CA PRO A 552 -15.93 -14.53 -23.16
C PRO A 552 -16.62 -14.30 -24.50
N THR A 553 -17.61 -13.43 -24.58
CA THR A 553 -18.39 -13.14 -25.78
C THR A 553 -18.76 -11.66 -25.83
N THR A 554 -18.85 -11.08 -27.03
CA THR A 554 -19.37 -9.73 -27.18
C THR A 554 -20.86 -9.72 -26.86
N ASP A 555 -21.23 -9.08 -25.74
CA ASP A 555 -22.61 -9.04 -25.24
C ASP A 555 -22.81 -7.83 -24.32
N LYS A 556 -24.06 -7.56 -23.93
CA LYS A 556 -24.38 -6.61 -22.85
C LYS A 556 -24.20 -7.26 -21.49
N TYR A 557 -23.42 -6.62 -20.64
CA TYR A 557 -23.13 -7.08 -19.30
C TYR A 557 -23.62 -6.07 -18.25
N LYS A 558 -23.60 -6.51 -17.00
CA LYS A 558 -23.79 -5.71 -15.80
C LYS A 558 -22.87 -6.17 -14.69
N LEU A 559 -22.56 -5.26 -13.79
CA LEU A 559 -22.02 -5.56 -12.47
C LEU A 559 -23.18 -5.57 -11.46
N ARG A 560 -23.20 -6.53 -10.57
CA ARG A 560 -24.16 -6.61 -9.47
C ARG A 560 -23.43 -6.64 -8.14
N VAL A 561 -23.77 -5.68 -7.28
CA VAL A 561 -23.35 -5.64 -5.87
C VAL A 561 -24.47 -6.24 -5.03
N VAL A 562 -24.18 -7.23 -4.20
CA VAL A 562 -25.16 -7.93 -3.36
C VAL A 562 -24.74 -7.86 -1.91
N PHE A 563 -25.66 -7.54 -1.01
CA PHE A 563 -25.49 -7.70 0.41
C PHE A 563 -26.31 -8.90 0.90
N LYS A 564 -25.65 -10.01 1.22
CA LYS A 564 -26.29 -11.22 1.74
C LYS A 564 -26.31 -11.26 3.25
N SER A 565 -27.41 -11.72 3.80
CA SER A 565 -27.50 -12.04 5.23
C SER A 565 -26.57 -13.23 5.60
N PRO A 566 -26.18 -13.34 6.89
CA PRO A 566 -26.61 -12.47 7.97
C PRO A 566 -25.87 -11.12 7.95
N GLN A 567 -26.57 -10.05 8.32
CA GLN A 567 -25.92 -8.78 8.64
C GLN A 567 -25.01 -8.96 9.87
N LYS A 568 -23.89 -8.27 9.88
CA LYS A 568 -22.93 -8.35 11.00
C LYS A 568 -23.09 -7.17 11.96
N ASN A 569 -23.24 -5.96 11.43
CA ASN A 569 -23.33 -4.74 12.22
C ASN A 569 -24.53 -3.86 11.82
N SER A 570 -24.66 -3.39 10.61
CA SER A 570 -25.72 -2.49 10.15
C SER A 570 -26.61 -3.18 9.11
N PRO A 571 -27.93 -2.87 9.05
CA PRO A 571 -28.83 -3.37 7.99
C PRO A 571 -28.54 -2.78 6.61
N SER A 572 -27.68 -1.78 6.53
CA SER A 572 -27.20 -1.20 5.28
C SER A 572 -25.69 -1.04 5.29
N GLN A 573 -25.08 -1.16 4.11
CA GLN A 573 -23.64 -1.01 3.95
C GLN A 573 -23.33 0.01 2.86
N ARG A 574 -22.56 1.03 3.22
CA ARG A 574 -21.94 1.94 2.25
C ARG A 574 -20.75 1.25 1.60
N TYR A 575 -20.54 1.52 0.31
CA TYR A 575 -19.44 0.96 -0.48
C TYR A 575 -18.90 1.96 -1.50
N GLY A 576 -17.67 1.73 -1.94
CA GLY A 576 -17.08 2.29 -3.15
C GLY A 576 -16.95 1.22 -4.23
N LEU A 577 -17.37 1.52 -5.44
CA LEU A 577 -17.26 0.66 -6.61
C LEU A 577 -16.53 1.41 -7.73
N ALA A 578 -15.55 0.75 -8.35
CA ALA A 578 -14.84 1.26 -9.52
C ALA A 578 -14.78 0.18 -10.59
N TRP A 579 -14.93 0.55 -11.88
CA TRP A 579 -14.86 -0.40 -12.98
C TRP A 579 -14.19 0.21 -14.22
N TRP A 580 -13.58 -0.68 -15.00
CA TRP A 580 -12.99 -0.36 -16.29
C TRP A 580 -13.16 -1.55 -17.22
N ALA A 581 -13.80 -1.35 -18.36
CA ALA A 581 -14.04 -2.34 -19.41
C ALA A 581 -13.75 -1.73 -20.78
N LYS A 582 -13.71 -2.57 -21.81
CA LYS A 582 -13.66 -2.15 -23.22
C LYS A 582 -15.01 -2.42 -23.91
N SER A 583 -15.58 -1.40 -24.57
CA SER A 583 -16.85 -1.46 -25.30
C SER A 583 -16.71 -0.97 -26.74
#